data_8899fc97b98662a09f2e9e9ad820b67e
#
_entry.id   8899fc97b98662a09f2e9e9ad820b67e
#
_cell.length_a   1.000
_cell.length_b   1.000
_cell.length_c   1.000
_cell.angle_alpha   90.00
_cell.angle_beta   90.00
_cell.angle_gamma   90.00
#
_symmetry.space_group_name_H-M   'P 1'
#
loop_
_entity.id
_entity.type
_entity.pdbx_description
1 polymer ?
#
loop_
_entity_poly.entity_id
_entity_poly.type
_entity_poly.pdbx_seq_one_letter_code
_entity_poly.pdbx_strand_id
1 'polypeptide(L)'
;MADIELTSTSTEGYATTNRIGDWELTVDATGEDGPDPNQVLAADYASCFVPALRVAANKEGYEDLGTVEVDVDAELDDGDDLASIAFDIHVEASLGGDVDDVVARAEDICHVHSAVREELHADITITDDADL
;
A
#
# COMPACT_ATOMS: atom_id res chain seq x y z
N MET A 1 1.06 27.99 -0.38
CA MET A 1 0.35 27.16 0.59
C MET A 1 0.50 25.69 0.20
N ALA A 2 0.93 24.87 1.14
CA ALA A 2 1.09 23.44 0.88
C ALA A 2 -0.26 22.73 0.98
N ASP A 3 -0.45 21.70 0.15
CA ASP A 3 -1.65 20.85 0.21
C ASP A 3 -1.55 19.81 1.34
N ILE A 4 -0.34 19.47 1.74
CA ILE A 4 -0.08 18.52 2.82
C ILE A 4 0.94 19.13 3.77
N GLU A 5 0.60 19.19 5.05
CA GLU A 5 1.49 19.69 6.09
C GLU A 5 1.48 18.72 7.26
N LEU A 6 2.65 18.37 7.73
CA LEU A 6 2.83 17.53 8.91
C LEU A 6 4.12 17.91 9.62
N THR A 7 4.26 17.46 10.86
CA THR A 7 5.46 17.68 11.66
C THR A 7 6.02 16.36 12.15
N SER A 8 7.29 16.12 11.92
CA SER A 8 8.00 14.92 12.37
C SER A 8 9.01 15.34 13.43
N THR A 9 8.93 14.71 14.61
CA THR A 9 9.77 15.06 15.76
C THR A 9 10.52 13.85 16.27
N SER A 10 11.84 13.99 16.44
CA SER A 10 12.68 13.02 17.11
C SER A 10 13.32 13.70 18.33
N THR A 11 13.17 13.11 19.50
CA THR A 11 13.77 13.64 20.73
C THR A 11 15.10 12.97 21.05
N GLU A 12 15.21 11.68 20.74
CA GLU A 12 16.45 10.92 20.90
C GLU A 12 16.36 9.63 20.09
N GLY A 13 17.49 9.02 19.79
CA GLY A 13 17.54 7.76 19.07
C GLY A 13 17.02 7.85 17.65
N TYR A 14 16.33 6.82 17.21
CA TYR A 14 15.93 6.66 15.82
C TYR A 14 14.43 6.60 15.61
N ALA A 15 13.65 6.78 16.67
CA ALA A 15 12.20 6.88 16.59
C ALA A 15 11.78 8.31 16.24
N THR A 16 10.82 8.42 15.36
CA THR A 16 10.26 9.71 14.95
C THR A 16 8.75 9.65 15.09
N THR A 17 8.18 10.65 15.79
CA THR A 17 6.72 10.77 15.88
C THR A 17 6.25 11.74 14.82
N ASN A 18 5.38 11.27 13.96
CA ASN A 18 4.81 12.03 12.86
C ASN A 18 3.41 12.49 13.26
N ARG A 19 3.22 13.79 13.30
CA ARG A 19 1.91 14.36 13.59
C ARG A 19 1.28 14.82 12.30
N ILE A 20 0.17 14.16 11.93
CA ILE A 20 -0.53 14.37 10.67
C ILE A 20 -1.97 14.75 11.02
N GLY A 21 -2.28 16.07 11.05
CA GLY A 21 -3.55 16.52 11.58
C GLY A 21 -3.68 16.11 13.05
N ASP A 22 -4.74 15.41 13.39
CA ASP A 22 -4.98 14.89 14.75
C ASP A 22 -4.39 13.49 14.98
N TRP A 23 -3.69 12.94 13.98
CA TRP A 23 -3.12 11.60 14.05
C TRP A 23 -1.65 11.63 14.41
N GLU A 24 -1.22 10.62 15.14
CA GLU A 24 0.21 10.42 15.40
C GLU A 24 0.62 9.02 14.93
N LEU A 25 1.76 8.97 14.26
CA LEU A 25 2.36 7.72 13.81
C LEU A 25 3.83 7.72 14.20
N THR A 26 4.23 6.75 15.02
CA THR A 26 5.64 6.58 15.39
C THR A 26 6.28 5.58 14.44
N VAL A 27 7.39 6.02 13.83
CA VAL A 27 8.19 5.20 12.91
C VAL A 27 9.61 5.15 13.48
N ASP A 28 10.17 3.95 13.58
CA ASP A 28 11.48 3.76 14.19
C ASP A 28 12.39 3.00 13.23
N ALA A 29 13.47 3.65 12.82
CA ALA A 29 14.42 3.04 11.89
C ALA A 29 15.01 1.72 12.41
N THR A 30 15.03 1.51 13.74
CA THR A 30 15.49 0.26 14.34
C THR A 30 14.36 -0.75 14.57
N GLY A 31 13.11 -0.34 14.41
CA GLY A 31 11.96 -1.22 14.59
C GLY A 31 11.61 -1.55 16.04
N GLU A 32 12.14 -0.80 17.01
CA GLU A 32 11.91 -1.07 18.45
C GLU A 32 10.61 -0.44 18.96
N ASP A 33 10.43 0.85 18.69
CA ASP A 33 9.28 1.61 19.20
C ASP A 33 8.17 1.76 18.16
N GLY A 34 8.36 1.29 16.96
CA GLY A 34 7.40 1.34 15.88
C GLY A 34 7.91 0.63 14.64
N PRO A 35 7.11 0.53 13.59
CA PRO A 35 7.57 -0.05 12.33
C PRO A 35 8.67 0.80 11.72
N ASP A 36 9.55 0.18 10.92
CA ASP A 36 10.60 0.91 10.24
C ASP A 36 10.06 1.62 8.99
N PRO A 37 10.81 2.59 8.44
CA PRO A 37 10.34 3.36 7.28
C PRO A 37 10.03 2.52 6.03
N ASN A 38 10.79 1.46 5.77
CA ASN A 38 10.52 0.59 4.62
C ASN A 38 9.20 -0.16 4.79
N GLN A 39 8.92 -0.63 6.02
CA GLN A 39 7.65 -1.28 6.34
C GLN A 39 6.49 -0.32 6.17
N VAL A 40 6.64 0.92 6.64
CA VAL A 40 5.59 1.94 6.54
C VAL A 40 5.32 2.29 5.07
N LEU A 41 6.35 2.44 4.27
CA LEU A 41 6.18 2.74 2.84
C LEU A 41 5.43 1.61 2.12
N ALA A 42 5.79 0.36 2.40
CA ALA A 42 5.12 -0.79 1.79
C ALA A 42 3.65 -0.87 2.23
N ALA A 43 3.38 -0.65 3.53
CA ALA A 43 2.01 -0.64 4.07
C ALA A 43 1.19 0.51 3.48
N ASP A 44 1.79 1.67 3.33
CA ASP A 44 1.13 2.84 2.75
C ASP A 44 0.74 2.59 1.29
N TYR A 45 1.61 1.96 0.54
CA TYR A 45 1.33 1.60 -0.86
C TYR A 45 0.11 0.67 -0.93
N ALA A 46 0.08 -0.38 -0.10
CA ALA A 46 -1.08 -1.29 -0.04
C ALA A 46 -2.35 -0.54 0.39
N SER A 47 -2.23 0.38 1.36
CA SER A 47 -3.35 1.17 1.86
C SER A 47 -3.93 2.13 0.83
N CYS A 48 -3.15 2.52 -0.16
CA CYS A 48 -3.62 3.32 -1.29
C CYS A 48 -4.18 2.42 -2.40
N PHE A 49 -3.58 1.25 -2.60
CA PHE A 49 -3.98 0.33 -3.67
C PHE A 49 -5.35 -0.30 -3.43
N VAL A 50 -5.66 -0.67 -2.19
CA VAL A 50 -6.94 -1.33 -1.86
C VAL A 50 -8.16 -0.46 -2.21
N PRO A 51 -8.26 0.79 -1.76
CA PRO A 51 -9.38 1.63 -2.19
C PRO A 51 -9.38 1.91 -3.70
N ALA A 52 -8.20 2.00 -4.32
CA ALA A 52 -8.11 2.13 -5.78
C ALA A 52 -8.69 0.91 -6.48
N LEU A 53 -8.43 -0.28 -5.93
CA LEU A 53 -8.98 -1.54 -6.43
C LEU A 53 -10.52 -1.56 -6.35
N ARG A 54 -11.07 -1.08 -5.22
CA ARG A 54 -12.53 -1.00 -5.05
C ARG A 54 -13.17 -0.06 -6.08
N VAL A 55 -12.55 1.10 -6.30
CA VAL A 55 -13.05 2.05 -7.31
C VAL A 55 -12.93 1.44 -8.72
N ALA A 56 -11.81 0.80 -9.02
CA ALA A 56 -11.58 0.16 -10.31
C ALA A 56 -12.61 -0.94 -10.59
N ALA A 57 -12.84 -1.80 -9.60
CA ALA A 57 -13.83 -2.87 -9.70
C ALA A 57 -15.24 -2.31 -9.91
N ASN A 58 -15.58 -1.25 -9.18
CA ASN A 58 -16.89 -0.60 -9.34
C ASN A 58 -17.09 -0.09 -10.76
N LYS A 59 -16.06 0.49 -11.35
CA LYS A 59 -16.12 0.98 -12.74
C LYS A 59 -16.26 -0.15 -13.75
N GLU A 60 -15.85 -1.36 -13.40
CA GLU A 60 -16.02 -2.55 -14.24
C GLU A 60 -17.33 -3.29 -13.95
N GLY A 61 -18.19 -2.75 -13.09
CA GLY A 61 -19.50 -3.29 -12.81
C GLY A 61 -19.63 -4.12 -11.53
N TYR A 62 -18.58 -4.18 -10.72
CA TYR A 62 -18.60 -4.93 -9.45
C TYR A 62 -18.86 -3.96 -8.30
N GLU A 63 -20.06 -4.02 -7.72
CA GLU A 63 -20.50 -3.06 -6.71
C GLU A 63 -19.79 -3.20 -5.37
N ASP A 64 -19.50 -4.45 -4.95
CA ASP A 64 -18.90 -4.71 -3.65
C ASP A 64 -17.94 -5.90 -3.77
N LEU A 65 -16.69 -5.68 -3.38
CA LEU A 65 -15.68 -6.74 -3.36
C LEU A 65 -15.74 -7.59 -2.09
N GLY A 66 -16.48 -7.13 -1.08
CA GLY A 66 -16.42 -7.75 0.24
C GLY A 66 -15.10 -7.43 0.92
N THR A 67 -14.60 -8.37 1.70
CA THR A 67 -13.29 -8.21 2.34
C THR A 67 -12.19 -8.31 1.29
N VAL A 68 -11.22 -7.40 1.39
CA VAL A 68 -10.00 -7.42 0.59
C VAL A 68 -8.83 -7.54 1.55
N GLU A 69 -8.02 -8.57 1.37
CA GLU A 69 -6.84 -8.81 2.18
C GLU A 69 -5.61 -8.79 1.27
N VAL A 70 -4.57 -8.10 1.68
CA VAL A 70 -3.33 -8.03 0.90
C VAL A 70 -2.18 -8.50 1.76
N ASP A 71 -1.50 -9.54 1.32
CA ASP A 71 -0.21 -9.91 1.87
C ASP A 71 0.85 -9.17 1.08
N VAL A 72 1.65 -8.38 1.77
CA VAL A 72 2.68 -7.55 1.15
C VAL A 72 4.03 -8.17 1.45
N ASP A 73 4.75 -8.54 0.40
CA ASP A 73 6.11 -9.03 0.50
C ASP A 73 7.04 -8.03 -0.17
N ALA A 74 8.10 -7.65 0.53
CA ALA A 74 9.08 -6.72 -0.01
C ALA A 74 10.48 -7.27 0.24
N GLU A 75 11.37 -7.02 -0.70
CA GLU A 75 12.78 -7.43 -0.57
C GLU A 75 13.66 -6.20 -0.53
N LEU A 76 14.73 -6.30 0.25
CA LEU A 76 15.74 -5.26 0.35
C LEU A 76 16.98 -5.66 -0.46
N ASP A 77 17.70 -4.67 -0.97
CA ASP A 77 18.99 -4.89 -1.59
C ASP A 77 20.11 -4.93 -0.53
N ASP A 78 21.36 -5.04 -0.95
CA ASP A 78 22.52 -5.12 -0.07
C ASP A 78 22.72 -3.85 0.78
N GLY A 79 22.15 -2.73 0.35
CA GLY A 79 22.21 -1.46 1.09
C GLY A 79 20.99 -1.19 1.95
N ASP A 80 20.13 -2.19 2.14
CA ASP A 80 18.87 -2.09 2.89
C ASP A 80 17.84 -1.14 2.26
N ASP A 81 17.97 -0.90 0.96
CA ASP A 81 16.94 -0.17 0.20
C ASP A 81 15.90 -1.15 -0.34
N LEU A 82 14.67 -0.67 -0.48
CA LEU A 82 13.62 -1.48 -1.11
C LEU A 82 13.98 -1.78 -2.56
N ALA A 83 14.04 -3.07 -2.88
CA ALA A 83 14.37 -3.57 -4.21
C ALA A 83 13.14 -4.02 -4.97
N SER A 84 12.17 -4.63 -4.27
CA SER A 84 10.93 -5.10 -4.90
C SER A 84 9.78 -5.14 -3.90
N ILE A 85 8.56 -5.02 -4.42
CA ILE A 85 7.33 -5.13 -3.64
C ILE A 85 6.38 -6.05 -4.42
N ALA A 86 5.72 -6.96 -3.71
CA ALA A 86 4.70 -7.81 -4.29
C ALA A 86 3.43 -7.75 -3.43
N PHE A 87 2.28 -7.68 -4.08
CA PHE A 87 0.97 -7.76 -3.43
C PHE A 87 0.29 -9.06 -3.83
N ASP A 88 -0.02 -9.89 -2.85
CA ASP A 88 -0.86 -11.06 -3.03
C ASP A 88 -2.23 -10.72 -2.44
N ILE A 89 -3.18 -10.43 -3.32
CA ILE A 89 -4.48 -9.86 -2.96
C ILE A 89 -5.54 -10.96 -3.00
N HIS A 90 -6.33 -11.02 -1.93
CA HIS A 90 -7.44 -11.96 -1.81
C HIS A 90 -8.74 -11.15 -1.70
N VAL A 91 -9.72 -11.47 -2.54
CA VAL A 91 -11.00 -10.76 -2.65
C VAL A 91 -12.13 -11.76 -2.53
N GLU A 92 -13.14 -11.45 -1.72
CA GLU A 92 -14.30 -12.35 -1.56
C GLU A 92 -15.15 -12.45 -2.83
N ALA A 93 -15.33 -11.33 -3.53
CA ALA A 93 -16.16 -11.29 -4.74
C ALA A 93 -15.53 -12.07 -5.89
N SER A 94 -16.38 -12.49 -6.83
CA SER A 94 -15.92 -13.09 -8.08
C SER A 94 -15.70 -11.99 -9.11
N LEU A 95 -14.51 -11.92 -9.70
CA LEU A 95 -14.17 -10.96 -10.74
C LEU A 95 -14.23 -11.53 -12.15
N GLY A 96 -14.53 -12.82 -12.28
CA GLY A 96 -14.64 -13.46 -13.57
C GLY A 96 -13.39 -13.29 -14.42
N GLY A 97 -13.54 -12.83 -15.65
CA GLY A 97 -12.43 -12.60 -16.57
C GLY A 97 -11.86 -11.19 -16.54
N ASP A 98 -12.28 -10.35 -15.60
CA ASP A 98 -11.94 -8.92 -15.59
C ASP A 98 -10.79 -8.56 -14.65
N VAL A 99 -10.10 -9.54 -14.05
CA VAL A 99 -9.02 -9.31 -13.08
C VAL A 99 -7.95 -8.37 -13.64
N ASP A 100 -7.46 -8.63 -14.84
CA ASP A 100 -6.39 -7.82 -15.43
C ASP A 100 -6.84 -6.38 -15.70
N ASP A 101 -8.07 -6.19 -16.13
CA ASP A 101 -8.63 -4.86 -16.38
C ASP A 101 -8.82 -4.08 -15.07
N VAL A 102 -9.27 -4.75 -14.02
CA VAL A 102 -9.44 -4.15 -12.71
C VAL A 102 -8.09 -3.73 -12.14
N VAL A 103 -7.07 -4.59 -12.25
CA VAL A 103 -5.72 -4.27 -11.78
C VAL A 103 -5.14 -3.07 -12.53
N ALA A 104 -5.21 -3.08 -13.85
CA ALA A 104 -4.68 -1.98 -14.67
C ALA A 104 -5.34 -0.64 -14.31
N ARG A 105 -6.65 -0.66 -14.10
CA ARG A 105 -7.38 0.54 -13.70
C ARG A 105 -7.01 0.99 -12.29
N ALA A 106 -6.82 0.05 -11.37
CA ALA A 106 -6.39 0.37 -10.00
C ALA A 106 -5.00 1.01 -9.99
N GLU A 107 -4.09 0.52 -10.82
CA GLU A 107 -2.75 1.10 -10.95
C GLU A 107 -2.82 2.56 -11.43
N ASP A 108 -3.73 2.86 -12.35
CA ASP A 108 -3.92 4.23 -12.82
C ASP A 108 -4.51 5.17 -11.75
N ILE A 109 -5.28 4.63 -10.81
CA ILE A 109 -5.95 5.40 -9.77
C ILE A 109 -5.05 5.62 -8.56
N CYS A 110 -4.20 4.64 -8.21
CA CYS A 110 -3.41 4.66 -7.00
C CYS A 110 -2.32 5.73 -7.05
N HIS A 111 -2.44 6.74 -6.19
CA HIS A 111 -1.50 7.86 -6.16
C HIS A 111 -0.10 7.46 -5.67
N VAL A 112 -0.01 6.49 -4.75
CA VAL A 112 1.28 6.00 -4.27
C VAL A 112 1.99 5.20 -5.38
N HIS A 113 1.22 4.40 -6.15
CA HIS A 113 1.78 3.71 -7.31
C HIS A 113 2.44 4.70 -8.28
N SER A 114 1.77 5.83 -8.51
CA SER A 114 2.31 6.89 -9.38
C SER A 114 3.52 7.61 -8.77
N ALA A 115 3.63 7.62 -7.45
CA ALA A 115 4.69 8.35 -6.74
C ALA A 115 5.97 7.54 -6.57
N VAL A 116 5.89 6.21 -6.51
CA VAL A 116 7.07 5.37 -6.36
C VAL A 116 7.74 5.17 -7.72
N ARG A 117 9.07 4.98 -7.69
CA ARG A 117 9.81 4.70 -8.93
C ARG A 117 9.33 3.40 -9.56
N GLU A 118 9.50 3.29 -10.86
CA GLU A 118 9.00 2.14 -11.64
C GLU A 118 9.51 0.80 -11.11
N GLU A 119 10.78 0.74 -10.67
CA GLU A 119 11.38 -0.49 -10.13
C GLU A 119 10.67 -1.01 -8.88
N LEU A 120 9.94 -0.13 -8.18
CA LEU A 120 9.16 -0.49 -6.99
C LEU A 120 7.68 -0.69 -7.27
N HIS A 121 7.24 -0.59 -8.51
CA HIS A 121 5.86 -0.92 -8.84
C HIS A 121 5.58 -2.36 -8.45
N ALA A 122 4.52 -2.57 -7.68
CA ALA A 122 4.23 -3.87 -7.09
C ALA A 122 3.90 -4.92 -8.16
N ASP A 123 4.42 -6.13 -7.95
CA ASP A 123 3.94 -7.31 -8.67
C ASP A 123 2.64 -7.74 -8.02
N ILE A 124 1.55 -7.75 -8.78
CA ILE A 124 0.21 -7.95 -8.24
C ILE A 124 -0.37 -9.28 -8.70
N THR A 125 -0.80 -10.08 -7.72
CA THR A 125 -1.55 -11.31 -7.94
C THR A 125 -2.87 -11.19 -7.21
N ILE A 126 -3.99 -11.50 -7.88
CA ILE A 126 -5.31 -11.50 -7.26
C ILE A 126 -5.91 -12.90 -7.29
N THR A 127 -6.39 -13.33 -6.14
CA THR A 127 -7.24 -14.51 -5.99
C THR A 127 -8.64 -14.02 -5.63
N ASP A 128 -9.58 -14.21 -6.54
CA ASP A 128 -10.99 -13.89 -6.28
C ASP A 128 -11.72 -15.11 -5.71
N ASP A 129 -12.98 -14.96 -5.36
CA ASP A 129 -13.77 -15.99 -4.69
C ASP A 129 -13.07 -16.54 -3.43
N ALA A 130 -12.34 -15.68 -2.75
CA ALA A 130 -11.56 -16.08 -1.58
C ALA A 130 -12.46 -16.28 -0.36
N ASP A 131 -12.07 -17.25 0.46
CA ASP A 131 -12.75 -17.55 1.71
C ASP A 131 -12.03 -16.82 2.84
N LEU A 132 -12.50 -15.63 3.17
CA LEU A 132 -11.86 -14.74 4.15
C LEU A 132 -12.67 -14.60 5.45
#